data_3bfed0201eb6db27c5f3ee0c90ffb19b
#
_entry.id   3bfed0201eb6db27c5f3ee0c90ffb19b
#
_cell.length_a   1.000
_cell.length_b   1.000
_cell.length_c   1.000
_cell.angle_alpha   90.00
_cell.angle_beta   90.00
_cell.angle_gamma   90.00
#
_symmetry.space_group_name_H-M   'P 1'
#
loop_
_entity.id
_entity.type
_entity.pdbx_description
1 polymer ?
#
loop_
_entity_poly.entity_id
_entity_poly.type
_entity_poly.pdbx_seq_one_letter_code
_entity_poly.pdbx_strand_id
1 'polypeptide(L)'
;MTGQLIVPRRPRWLDVVGVLGIVALGFTVWLGLWITPPDVVQGNLARLLYIHPAIATVALYWAGGVAAGGSLLYLWPRTRSFFWDRLAASAVEVGAVFSALTLVTGSLWGRPVWGVWWTWDARLTSTALLLILEIGYLALRRVPADLDVRAKRCAVAALLVAVDVPIVHFSVDWWNTLHQGGTILDPGFDLHVHGIMLWTMGLSFVAFTLVFVWLLGVRYQVEVLQDAVGDQELEVSLSERWSEDAELVGVGGGPAPDGGGDAP
;
A
#
# COMPACT_ATOMS: atom_id res chain seq x y z
N MET A 1 -1.93 -34.78 11.03
CA MET A 1 -2.83 -33.88 11.80
C MET A 1 -3.00 -32.64 10.97
N THR A 2 -4.18 -32.41 10.40
CA THR A 2 -4.48 -31.20 9.63
C THR A 2 -4.52 -30.01 10.59
N GLY A 3 -3.41 -29.28 10.69
CA GLY A 3 -3.35 -28.03 11.44
C GLY A 3 -4.36 -27.05 10.84
N GLN A 4 -5.46 -26.77 11.51
CA GLN A 4 -6.39 -25.73 11.09
C GLN A 4 -5.68 -24.37 11.17
N LEU A 5 -5.59 -23.66 10.04
CA LEU A 5 -5.16 -22.28 10.01
C LEU A 5 -6.02 -21.46 10.98
N ILE A 6 -5.41 -20.94 12.04
CA ILE A 6 -6.08 -20.00 12.93
C ILE A 6 -6.16 -18.65 12.20
N VAL A 7 -7.26 -18.45 11.48
CA VAL A 7 -7.53 -17.17 10.81
C VAL A 7 -7.82 -16.12 11.87
N PRO A 8 -7.00 -15.08 12.04
CA PRO A 8 -7.29 -14.02 12.99
C PRO A 8 -8.61 -13.33 12.62
N ARG A 9 -9.53 -13.30 13.58
CA ARG A 9 -10.83 -12.62 13.36
C ARG A 9 -10.61 -11.13 13.13
N ARG A 10 -11.21 -10.62 12.06
CA ARG A 10 -11.22 -9.20 11.75
C ARG A 10 -11.88 -8.42 12.90
N PRO A 11 -11.22 -7.37 13.43
CA PRO A 11 -11.78 -6.59 14.51
C PRO A 11 -12.98 -5.76 14.00
N ARG A 12 -14.10 -5.78 14.71
CA ARG A 12 -15.36 -5.10 14.32
C ARG A 12 -15.20 -3.59 14.11
N TRP A 13 -14.28 -2.95 14.84
CA TRP A 13 -14.03 -1.52 14.66
C TRP A 13 -13.56 -1.19 13.23
N LEU A 14 -12.82 -2.09 12.58
CA LEU A 14 -12.35 -1.89 11.22
C LEU A 14 -13.50 -1.88 10.21
N ASP A 15 -14.52 -2.72 10.42
CA ASP A 15 -15.74 -2.70 9.59
C ASP A 15 -16.53 -1.41 9.78
N VAL A 16 -16.60 -0.91 11.02
CA VAL A 16 -17.23 0.37 11.32
C VAL A 16 -16.51 1.52 10.62
N VAL A 17 -15.16 1.55 10.68
CA VAL A 17 -14.36 2.56 9.96
C VAL A 17 -14.60 2.49 8.45
N GLY A 18 -14.66 1.27 7.88
CA GLY A 18 -14.96 1.09 6.46
C GLY A 18 -16.35 1.62 6.07
N VAL A 19 -17.38 1.29 6.83
CA VAL A 19 -18.74 1.79 6.59
C VAL A 19 -18.79 3.31 6.70
N LEU A 20 -18.21 3.89 7.75
CA LEU A 20 -18.14 5.34 7.91
C LEU A 20 -17.38 6.02 6.76
N GLY A 21 -16.28 5.43 6.31
CA GLY A 21 -15.51 5.94 5.18
C GLY A 21 -16.31 5.92 3.88
N ILE A 22 -17.01 4.82 3.57
CA ILE A 22 -17.86 4.70 2.37
C ILE A 22 -19.03 5.67 2.43
N VAL A 23 -19.72 5.78 3.58
CA VAL A 23 -20.83 6.72 3.76
C VAL A 23 -20.35 8.17 3.61
N ALA A 24 -19.23 8.53 4.25
CA ALA A 24 -18.64 9.85 4.12
C ALA A 24 -18.22 10.16 2.67
N LEU A 25 -17.66 9.18 1.95
CA LEU A 25 -17.32 9.33 0.53
C LEU A 25 -18.57 9.55 -0.34
N GLY A 26 -19.62 8.75 -0.13
CA GLY A 26 -20.90 8.93 -0.82
C GLY A 26 -21.51 10.31 -0.56
N PHE A 27 -21.43 10.79 0.69
CA PHE A 27 -21.90 12.11 1.06
C PHE A 27 -21.05 13.22 0.44
N THR A 28 -19.73 13.06 0.38
CA THR A 28 -18.82 13.98 -0.32
C THR A 28 -19.17 14.08 -1.80
N VAL A 29 -19.40 12.95 -2.47
CA VAL A 29 -19.81 12.91 -3.88
C VAL A 29 -21.15 13.61 -4.07
N TRP A 30 -22.11 13.36 -3.19
CA TRP A 30 -23.42 14.02 -3.24
C TRP A 30 -23.29 15.54 -3.05
N LEU A 31 -22.55 16.01 -2.04
CA LEU A 31 -22.28 17.44 -1.86
C LEU A 31 -21.60 18.05 -3.09
N GLY A 32 -20.55 17.39 -3.59
CA GLY A 32 -19.78 17.86 -4.73
C GLY A 32 -20.57 17.95 -6.04
N LEU A 33 -21.51 17.04 -6.26
CA LEU A 33 -22.28 17.00 -7.51
C LEU A 33 -23.52 17.89 -7.50
N TRP A 34 -24.21 18.00 -6.37
CA TRP A 34 -25.54 18.65 -6.34
C TRP A 34 -25.61 19.92 -5.49
N ILE A 35 -24.74 20.07 -4.49
CA ILE A 35 -24.86 21.18 -3.53
C ILE A 35 -23.80 22.27 -3.79
N THR A 36 -22.55 21.88 -4.10
CA THR A 36 -21.51 22.87 -4.37
C THR A 36 -21.74 23.56 -5.72
N PRO A 37 -21.60 24.90 -5.77
CA PRO A 37 -21.73 25.64 -7.03
C PRO A 37 -20.57 25.27 -7.98
N PRO A 38 -20.76 25.39 -9.29
CA PRO A 38 -19.66 25.31 -10.23
C PRO A 38 -18.68 26.46 -10.01
N ASP A 39 -17.40 26.23 -10.27
CA ASP A 39 -16.39 27.27 -10.24
C ASP A 39 -16.58 28.29 -11.37
N VAL A 40 -16.18 29.55 -11.12
CA VAL A 40 -16.38 30.64 -12.08
C VAL A 40 -15.53 30.47 -13.35
N VAL A 41 -14.34 29.87 -13.22
CA VAL A 41 -13.39 29.68 -14.33
C VAL A 41 -13.46 28.27 -14.90
N GLN A 42 -13.45 27.25 -14.05
CA GLN A 42 -13.37 25.85 -14.44
C GLN A 42 -14.75 25.16 -14.54
N GLY A 43 -15.83 25.84 -14.14
CA GLY A 43 -17.16 25.28 -14.16
C GLY A 43 -17.28 23.98 -13.31
N ASN A 44 -17.92 22.97 -13.88
CA ASN A 44 -18.10 21.66 -13.19
C ASN A 44 -16.81 20.85 -13.07
N LEU A 45 -15.76 21.18 -13.80
CA LEU A 45 -14.48 20.49 -13.73
C LEU A 45 -13.80 20.67 -12.37
N ALA A 46 -14.00 21.84 -11.73
CA ALA A 46 -13.50 22.10 -10.39
C ALA A 46 -14.00 21.11 -9.32
N ARG A 47 -15.01 20.29 -9.61
CA ARG A 47 -15.48 19.23 -8.72
C ARG A 47 -14.44 18.13 -8.47
N LEU A 48 -13.43 18.02 -9.34
CA LEU A 48 -12.26 17.15 -9.09
C LEU A 48 -11.43 17.61 -7.89
N LEU A 49 -11.58 18.87 -7.45
CA LEU A 49 -11.02 19.39 -6.20
C LEU A 49 -11.45 18.59 -4.96
N TYR A 50 -12.62 17.97 -5.00
CA TYR A 50 -13.13 17.17 -3.89
C TYR A 50 -12.60 15.72 -3.88
N ILE A 51 -11.88 15.30 -4.91
CA ILE A 51 -11.40 13.92 -5.06
C ILE A 51 -9.89 13.89 -5.16
N HIS A 52 -9.32 14.58 -6.16
CA HIS A 52 -7.92 14.46 -6.52
C HIS A 52 -6.94 14.82 -5.38
N PRO A 53 -7.07 15.96 -4.65
CA PRO A 53 -6.15 16.27 -3.56
C PRO A 53 -6.23 15.29 -2.39
N ALA A 54 -7.42 14.77 -2.09
CA ALA A 54 -7.61 13.80 -1.02
C ALA A 54 -6.98 12.45 -1.37
N ILE A 55 -7.13 11.99 -2.62
CA ILE A 55 -6.47 10.78 -3.15
C ILE A 55 -4.95 10.97 -3.12
N ALA A 56 -4.43 12.11 -3.59
CA ALA A 56 -3.00 12.41 -3.57
C ALA A 56 -2.42 12.46 -2.14
N THR A 57 -3.19 12.98 -1.18
CA THR A 57 -2.79 12.97 0.24
C THR A 57 -2.65 11.55 0.78
N VAL A 58 -3.57 10.67 0.43
CA VAL A 58 -3.46 9.25 0.83
C VAL A 58 -2.22 8.62 0.22
N ALA A 59 -1.98 8.80 -1.09
CA ALA A 59 -0.82 8.22 -1.77
C ALA A 59 0.50 8.70 -1.16
N LEU A 60 0.67 10.00 -1.04
CA LEU A 60 1.93 10.61 -0.61
C LEU A 60 2.17 10.48 0.91
N TYR A 61 1.22 10.96 1.71
CA TYR A 61 1.50 11.16 3.13
C TYR A 61 1.06 10.00 4.00
N TRP A 62 -0.15 9.46 3.79
CA TRP A 62 -0.61 8.36 4.61
C TRP A 62 0.10 7.06 4.25
N ALA A 63 0.08 6.65 2.98
CA ALA A 63 0.72 5.42 2.56
C ALA A 63 2.25 5.52 2.66
N GLY A 64 2.85 6.58 2.12
CA GLY A 64 4.29 6.82 2.19
C GLY A 64 4.78 6.95 3.64
N GLY A 65 4.05 7.67 4.50
CA GLY A 65 4.41 7.84 5.92
C GLY A 65 4.33 6.53 6.72
N VAL A 66 3.27 5.73 6.52
CA VAL A 66 3.13 4.41 7.17
C VAL A 66 4.18 3.43 6.66
N ALA A 67 4.45 3.42 5.35
CA ALA A 67 5.49 2.57 4.76
C ALA A 67 6.88 2.91 5.29
N ALA A 68 7.24 4.20 5.30
CA ALA A 68 8.51 4.66 5.85
C ALA A 68 8.64 4.39 7.35
N GLY A 69 7.64 4.78 8.13
CA GLY A 69 7.62 4.59 9.58
C GLY A 69 7.69 3.12 9.99
N GLY A 70 6.89 2.26 9.35
CA GLY A 70 6.92 0.82 9.55
C GLY A 70 8.29 0.23 9.21
N SER A 71 8.88 0.62 8.08
CA SER A 71 10.21 0.16 7.66
C SER A 71 11.31 0.58 8.63
N LEU A 72 11.30 1.83 9.10
CA LEU A 72 12.24 2.30 10.12
C LEU A 72 12.09 1.52 11.43
N LEU A 73 10.85 1.30 11.89
CA LEU A 73 10.58 0.55 13.12
C LEU A 73 10.97 -0.93 12.98
N TYR A 74 10.84 -1.51 11.78
CA TYR A 74 11.33 -2.87 11.52
C TYR A 74 12.85 -2.94 11.53
N LEU A 75 13.54 -1.98 10.89
CA LEU A 75 15.01 -1.96 10.85
C LEU A 75 15.66 -1.64 12.20
N TRP A 76 14.95 -0.95 13.09
CA TRP A 76 15.47 -0.61 14.41
C TRP A 76 15.47 -1.84 15.32
N PRO A 77 16.63 -2.29 15.87
CA PRO A 77 16.74 -3.57 16.59
C PRO A 77 15.80 -3.70 17.81
N ARG A 78 15.46 -2.58 18.48
CA ARG A 78 14.61 -2.57 19.68
C ARG A 78 13.13 -2.72 19.38
N THR A 79 12.68 -2.35 18.20
CA THR A 79 11.27 -2.36 17.78
C THR A 79 10.99 -3.38 16.69
N ARG A 80 12.02 -4.12 16.24
CA ARG A 80 11.92 -5.10 15.14
C ARG A 80 10.81 -6.11 15.40
N SER A 81 9.82 -6.12 14.49
CA SER A 81 8.70 -7.05 14.49
C SER A 81 8.15 -7.16 13.08
N PHE A 82 7.74 -8.35 12.65
CA PHE A 82 7.05 -8.55 11.37
C PHE A 82 5.72 -7.82 11.28
N PHE A 83 5.17 -7.36 12.40
CA PHE A 83 4.04 -6.44 12.39
C PHE A 83 4.33 -5.20 11.55
N TRP A 84 5.49 -4.58 11.73
CA TRP A 84 5.89 -3.37 11.02
C TRP A 84 6.19 -3.62 9.53
N ASP A 85 6.79 -4.76 9.19
CA ASP A 85 7.02 -5.18 7.81
C ASP A 85 5.69 -5.35 7.06
N ARG A 86 4.74 -6.11 7.65
CA ARG A 86 3.41 -6.33 7.07
C ARG A 86 2.62 -5.04 6.94
N LEU A 87 2.71 -4.16 7.93
CA LEU A 87 2.04 -2.85 7.90
C LEU A 87 2.60 -1.97 6.77
N ALA A 88 3.94 -1.92 6.63
CA ALA A 88 4.60 -1.19 5.55
C ALA A 88 4.22 -1.76 4.17
N ALA A 89 4.21 -3.08 4.01
CA ALA A 89 3.80 -3.73 2.76
C ALA A 89 2.37 -3.39 2.38
N SER A 90 1.46 -3.48 3.34
CA SER A 90 0.05 -3.12 3.14
C SER A 90 -0.12 -1.66 2.75
N ALA A 91 0.69 -0.77 3.34
CA ALA A 91 0.67 0.65 3.03
C ALA A 91 1.16 0.93 1.60
N VAL A 92 2.25 0.31 1.16
CA VAL A 92 2.75 0.46 -0.22
C VAL A 92 1.74 -0.06 -1.24
N GLU A 93 1.08 -1.20 -0.96
CA GLU A 93 0.08 -1.74 -1.89
C GLU A 93 -1.13 -0.84 -2.04
N VAL A 94 -1.67 -0.33 -0.93
CA VAL A 94 -2.76 0.66 -0.96
C VAL A 94 -2.26 1.96 -1.60
N GLY A 95 -1.04 2.40 -1.28
CA GLY A 95 -0.37 3.56 -1.87
C GLY A 95 -0.31 3.50 -3.38
N ALA A 96 0.14 2.38 -3.95
CA ALA A 96 0.22 2.19 -5.40
C ALA A 96 -1.13 2.37 -6.11
N VAL A 97 -2.23 1.88 -5.51
CA VAL A 97 -3.57 2.12 -6.05
C VAL A 97 -3.92 3.60 -6.01
N PHE A 98 -3.66 4.28 -4.90
CA PHE A 98 -3.95 5.71 -4.77
C PHE A 98 -3.03 6.58 -5.63
N SER A 99 -1.76 6.21 -5.84
CA SER A 99 -0.84 6.86 -6.78
C SER A 99 -1.35 6.75 -8.22
N ALA A 100 -1.80 5.57 -8.62
CA ALA A 100 -2.43 5.37 -9.95
C ALA A 100 -3.70 6.22 -10.11
N LEU A 101 -4.58 6.24 -9.11
CA LEU A 101 -5.78 7.08 -9.11
C LEU A 101 -5.43 8.57 -9.15
N THR A 102 -4.37 9.00 -8.46
CA THR A 102 -3.86 10.38 -8.50
C THR A 102 -3.45 10.77 -9.92
N LEU A 103 -2.70 9.92 -10.62
CA LEU A 103 -2.31 10.17 -12.01
C LEU A 103 -3.51 10.22 -12.96
N VAL A 104 -4.46 9.29 -12.82
CA VAL A 104 -5.68 9.25 -13.64
C VAL A 104 -6.53 10.50 -13.41
N THR A 105 -6.85 10.83 -12.16
CA THR A 105 -7.68 12.00 -11.84
C THR A 105 -6.98 13.32 -12.19
N GLY A 106 -5.65 13.37 -12.01
CA GLY A 106 -4.83 14.51 -12.44
C GLY A 106 -4.85 14.70 -13.95
N SER A 107 -4.73 13.64 -14.73
CA SER A 107 -4.83 13.72 -16.20
C SER A 107 -6.22 14.13 -16.67
N LEU A 108 -7.28 13.62 -16.05
CA LEU A 108 -8.66 14.01 -16.33
C LEU A 108 -8.90 15.50 -16.05
N TRP A 109 -8.31 16.03 -14.99
CA TRP A 109 -8.40 17.45 -14.65
C TRP A 109 -7.48 18.31 -15.53
N GLY A 110 -6.26 17.82 -15.79
CA GLY A 110 -5.28 18.55 -16.61
C GLY A 110 -5.68 18.74 -18.07
N ARG A 111 -6.33 17.74 -18.68
CA ARG A 111 -6.71 17.81 -20.11
C ARG A 111 -7.50 19.06 -20.50
N PRO A 112 -8.57 19.46 -19.81
CA PRO A 112 -9.28 20.69 -20.14
C PRO A 112 -8.58 21.96 -19.65
N VAL A 113 -7.73 21.90 -18.61
CA VAL A 113 -7.01 23.07 -18.08
C VAL A 113 -5.76 23.40 -18.89
N TRP A 114 -4.99 22.37 -19.25
CA TRP A 114 -3.68 22.52 -19.92
C TRP A 114 -3.73 22.16 -21.42
N GLY A 115 -4.83 21.60 -21.91
CA GLY A 115 -4.98 21.16 -23.30
C GLY A 115 -4.36 19.80 -23.63
N VAL A 116 -3.66 19.18 -22.70
CA VAL A 116 -2.95 17.91 -22.87
C VAL A 116 -3.28 16.94 -21.73
N TRP A 117 -3.25 15.62 -22.01
CA TRP A 117 -3.45 14.59 -20.99
C TRP A 117 -2.23 14.40 -20.09
N TRP A 118 -1.04 14.66 -20.63
CA TRP A 118 0.24 14.45 -19.98
C TRP A 118 1.25 15.49 -20.40
N THR A 119 2.07 15.91 -19.46
CA THR A 119 3.26 16.70 -19.70
C THR A 119 4.39 16.16 -18.81
N TRP A 120 5.62 16.25 -19.30
CA TRP A 120 6.80 15.80 -18.56
C TRP A 120 7.28 16.90 -17.59
N ASP A 121 6.37 17.47 -16.84
CA ASP A 121 6.76 18.38 -15.77
C ASP A 121 7.23 17.63 -14.52
N ALA A 122 7.85 18.36 -13.60
CA ALA A 122 8.47 17.75 -12.44
C ALA A 122 7.46 17.03 -11.52
N ARG A 123 6.25 17.58 -11.32
CA ARG A 123 5.22 17.00 -10.44
C ARG A 123 4.67 15.70 -11.03
N LEU A 124 4.28 15.72 -12.31
CA LEU A 124 3.72 14.54 -12.96
C LEU A 124 4.75 13.43 -13.09
N THR A 125 5.99 13.80 -13.47
CA THR A 125 7.08 12.84 -13.65
C THR A 125 7.48 12.18 -12.34
N SER A 126 7.64 12.94 -11.25
CA SER A 126 7.96 12.37 -9.94
C SER A 126 6.80 11.54 -9.37
N THR A 127 5.54 11.95 -9.56
CA THR A 127 4.39 11.12 -9.16
C THR A 127 4.32 9.79 -9.94
N ALA A 128 4.67 9.81 -11.25
CA ALA A 128 4.77 8.57 -12.02
C ALA A 128 5.95 7.69 -11.54
N LEU A 129 7.08 8.32 -11.18
CA LEU A 129 8.21 7.61 -10.58
C LEU A 129 7.82 6.97 -9.25
N LEU A 130 7.07 7.67 -8.39
CA LEU A 130 6.54 7.12 -7.14
C LEU A 130 5.77 5.81 -7.39
N LEU A 131 4.83 5.82 -8.33
CA LEU A 131 4.06 4.63 -8.69
C LEU A 131 4.98 3.49 -9.20
N ILE A 132 5.98 3.81 -10.03
CA ILE A 132 6.95 2.81 -10.53
C ILE A 132 7.75 2.21 -9.38
N LEU A 133 8.20 3.03 -8.43
CA LEU A 133 8.93 2.57 -7.24
C LEU A 133 8.06 1.69 -6.33
N GLU A 134 6.79 2.06 -6.13
CA GLU A 134 5.81 1.26 -5.39
C GLU A 134 5.57 -0.10 -6.06
N ILE A 135 5.40 -0.15 -7.38
CA ILE A 135 5.28 -1.40 -8.14
C ILE A 135 6.56 -2.22 -8.04
N GLY A 136 7.73 -1.57 -8.13
CA GLY A 136 9.03 -2.20 -7.94
C GLY A 136 9.18 -2.83 -6.56
N TYR A 137 8.74 -2.15 -5.51
CA TYR A 137 8.67 -2.70 -4.15
C TYR A 137 7.79 -3.95 -4.08
N LEU A 138 6.59 -3.91 -4.66
CA LEU A 138 5.67 -5.05 -4.67
C LEU A 138 6.23 -6.25 -5.45
N ALA A 139 6.93 -6.00 -6.56
CA ALA A 139 7.63 -7.03 -7.31
C ALA A 139 8.78 -7.63 -6.50
N LEU A 140 9.60 -6.80 -5.84
CA LEU A 140 10.69 -7.22 -4.97
C LEU A 140 10.19 -8.09 -3.81
N ARG A 141 9.03 -7.77 -3.22
CA ARG A 141 8.43 -8.54 -2.13
C ARG A 141 8.05 -9.96 -2.54
N ARG A 142 7.72 -10.19 -3.82
CA ARG A 142 7.37 -11.51 -4.38
C ARG A 142 8.58 -12.41 -4.68
N VAL A 143 9.79 -11.86 -4.69
CA VAL A 143 11.00 -12.67 -4.90
C VAL A 143 11.21 -13.61 -3.69
N PRO A 144 11.31 -14.93 -3.87
CA PRO A 144 11.48 -15.88 -2.77
C PRO A 144 12.68 -15.57 -1.90
N ALA A 145 12.50 -15.60 -0.60
CA ALA A 145 13.55 -15.48 0.42
C ALA A 145 12.96 -15.81 1.80
N ASP A 146 13.84 -16.06 2.77
CA ASP A 146 13.45 -16.13 4.17
C ASP A 146 12.74 -14.86 4.61
N LEU A 147 11.78 -14.96 5.53
CA LEU A 147 10.97 -13.85 6.00
C LEU A 147 11.80 -12.64 6.44
N ASP A 148 12.90 -12.86 7.19
CA ASP A 148 13.75 -11.77 7.68
C ASP A 148 14.55 -11.09 6.54
N VAL A 149 15.04 -11.87 5.58
CA VAL A 149 15.73 -11.35 4.38
C VAL A 149 14.75 -10.54 3.52
N ARG A 150 13.55 -11.09 3.27
CA ARG A 150 12.47 -10.39 2.54
C ARG A 150 12.13 -9.06 3.21
N ALA A 151 11.88 -9.09 4.52
CA ALA A 151 11.49 -7.91 5.27
C ALA A 151 12.56 -6.83 5.28
N LYS A 152 13.85 -7.19 5.46
CA LYS A 152 14.96 -6.22 5.42
C LYS A 152 15.09 -5.54 4.06
N ARG A 153 15.10 -6.32 2.96
CA ARG A 153 15.23 -5.75 1.62
C ARG A 153 14.02 -4.88 1.25
N CYS A 154 12.80 -5.30 1.65
CA CYS A 154 11.59 -4.53 1.45
C CYS A 154 11.59 -3.24 2.27
N ALA A 155 12.07 -3.27 3.52
CA ALA A 155 12.18 -2.07 4.34
C ALA A 155 13.13 -1.03 3.71
N VAL A 156 14.27 -1.46 3.16
CA VAL A 156 15.19 -0.57 2.43
C VAL A 156 14.51 -0.01 1.17
N ALA A 157 13.82 -0.84 0.40
CA ALA A 157 13.09 -0.40 -0.80
C ALA A 157 11.98 0.60 -0.46
N ALA A 158 11.22 0.40 0.63
CA ALA A 158 10.20 1.34 1.07
C ALA A 158 10.77 2.70 1.49
N LEU A 159 11.97 2.72 2.08
CA LEU A 159 12.66 3.98 2.38
C LEU A 159 13.08 4.72 1.11
N LEU A 160 13.47 4.01 0.04
CA LEU A 160 13.75 4.63 -1.27
C LEU A 160 12.46 5.21 -1.88
N VAL A 161 11.33 4.51 -1.79
CA VAL A 161 10.01 5.05 -2.17
C VAL A 161 9.72 6.32 -1.37
N ALA A 162 9.95 6.31 -0.06
CA ALA A 162 9.69 7.45 0.82
C ALA A 162 10.55 8.69 0.50
N VAL A 163 11.75 8.52 -0.06
CA VAL A 163 12.60 9.65 -0.51
C VAL A 163 11.95 10.42 -1.66
N ASP A 164 11.16 9.76 -2.51
CA ASP A 164 10.48 10.42 -3.63
C ASP A 164 9.29 11.29 -3.17
N VAL A 165 8.68 10.99 -2.02
CA VAL A 165 7.53 11.76 -1.49
C VAL A 165 7.83 13.25 -1.33
N PRO A 166 8.90 13.68 -0.63
CA PRO A 166 9.26 15.10 -0.58
C PRO A 166 9.64 15.67 -1.96
N ILE A 167 10.20 14.88 -2.87
CA ILE A 167 10.50 15.33 -4.22
C ILE A 167 9.19 15.68 -4.94
N VAL A 168 8.19 14.80 -4.90
CA VAL A 168 6.84 15.10 -5.42
C VAL A 168 6.26 16.34 -4.75
N HIS A 169 6.34 16.43 -3.42
CA HIS A 169 5.74 17.55 -2.68
C HIS A 169 6.33 18.90 -3.08
N PHE A 170 7.65 19.03 -3.07
CA PHE A 170 8.35 20.28 -3.35
C PHE A 170 8.63 20.51 -4.83
N SER A 171 8.22 19.61 -5.71
CA SER A 171 8.47 19.74 -7.16
C SER A 171 7.94 21.02 -7.77
N VAL A 172 6.83 21.56 -7.25
CA VAL A 172 6.23 22.81 -7.73
C VAL A 172 6.99 24.06 -7.26
N ASP A 173 7.76 23.95 -6.19
CA ASP A 173 8.57 25.02 -5.63
C ASP A 173 9.99 25.03 -6.24
N TRP A 174 10.51 23.83 -6.57
CA TRP A 174 11.87 23.68 -7.08
C TRP A 174 11.98 23.81 -8.60
N TRP A 175 10.90 23.49 -9.34
CA TRP A 175 10.88 23.52 -10.79
C TRP A 175 9.66 24.24 -11.32
N ASN A 176 9.78 24.74 -12.56
CA ASN A 176 8.62 25.27 -13.30
C ASN A 176 7.72 24.11 -13.71
N THR A 177 6.47 24.10 -13.24
CA THR A 177 5.47 23.08 -13.56
C THR A 177 4.17 23.76 -14.00
N LEU A 178 3.32 23.02 -14.73
CA LEU A 178 1.97 23.46 -15.03
C LEU A 178 1.04 23.28 -13.83
N HIS A 179 1.45 22.45 -12.86
CA HIS A 179 0.69 22.17 -11.66
C HIS A 179 0.70 23.40 -10.73
N GLN A 180 -0.46 23.71 -10.18
CA GLN A 180 -0.58 24.79 -9.20
C GLN A 180 0.23 24.49 -7.92
N GLY A 181 0.68 25.54 -7.24
CA GLY A 181 1.31 25.44 -5.92
C GLY A 181 0.40 24.84 -4.85
N GLY A 182 0.94 24.61 -3.67
CA GLY A 182 0.21 24.01 -2.55
C GLY A 182 -0.94 24.92 -2.09
N THR A 183 -2.19 24.52 -2.36
CA THR A 183 -3.39 25.28 -1.98
C THR A 183 -3.75 25.14 -0.49
N ILE A 184 -3.29 24.06 0.15
CA ILE A 184 -3.68 23.71 1.54
C ILE A 184 -2.50 23.78 2.49
N LEU A 185 -1.28 23.52 2.01
CA LEU A 185 -0.03 23.54 2.77
C LEU A 185 0.89 24.68 2.33
N ASP A 186 0.32 25.75 1.78
CA ASP A 186 1.05 26.97 1.53
C ASP A 186 1.47 27.59 2.89
N PRO A 187 2.73 28.04 3.03
CA PRO A 187 3.19 28.76 4.23
C PRO A 187 2.33 29.95 4.65
N GLY A 188 1.57 30.55 3.71
CA GLY A 188 0.63 31.65 3.98
C GLY A 188 -0.72 31.22 4.54
N PHE A 189 -1.06 29.93 4.52
CA PHE A 189 -2.39 29.41 4.86
C PHE A 189 -3.57 30.13 4.16
N ASP A 190 -3.31 30.72 3.00
CA ASP A 190 -4.33 31.40 2.20
C ASP A 190 -5.17 30.34 1.46
N LEU A 191 -6.27 29.93 2.08
CA LEU A 191 -7.25 29.05 1.47
C LEU A 191 -8.07 29.83 0.44
N HIS A 192 -7.85 29.58 -0.84
CA HIS A 192 -8.65 30.14 -1.94
C HIS A 192 -10.05 29.49 -2.07
N VAL A 193 -10.38 28.53 -1.20
CA VAL A 193 -11.65 27.80 -1.19
C VAL A 193 -12.40 28.15 0.09
N HIS A 194 -13.65 28.59 -0.04
CA HIS A 194 -14.46 29.07 1.10
C HIS A 194 -15.83 28.41 1.16
N GLY A 195 -16.51 28.57 2.30
CA GLY A 195 -17.89 28.14 2.47
C GLY A 195 -18.09 26.63 2.28
N ILE A 196 -19.17 26.26 1.58
CA ILE A 196 -19.54 24.85 1.37
C ILE A 196 -18.49 24.05 0.61
N MET A 197 -17.73 24.71 -0.28
CA MET A 197 -16.66 24.07 -1.04
C MET A 197 -15.53 23.61 -0.11
N LEU A 198 -15.13 24.44 0.87
CA LEU A 198 -14.12 24.10 1.88
C LEU A 198 -14.58 22.93 2.76
N TRP A 199 -15.84 22.94 3.20
CA TRP A 199 -16.39 21.85 4.00
C TRP A 199 -16.45 20.53 3.23
N THR A 200 -16.87 20.58 1.96
CA THR A 200 -16.90 19.39 1.08
C THR A 200 -15.51 18.83 0.86
N MET A 201 -14.52 19.70 0.66
CA MET A 201 -13.11 19.30 0.53
C MET A 201 -12.59 18.69 1.84
N GLY A 202 -12.84 19.32 2.98
CA GLY A 202 -12.45 18.78 4.30
C GLY A 202 -13.06 17.41 4.57
N LEU A 203 -14.36 17.24 4.26
CA LEU A 203 -15.05 15.95 4.37
C LEU A 203 -14.41 14.89 3.47
N SER A 204 -13.98 15.26 2.26
CA SER A 204 -13.28 14.36 1.34
C SER A 204 -11.98 13.82 1.95
N PHE A 205 -11.14 14.68 2.55
CA PHE A 205 -9.93 14.24 3.24
C PHE A 205 -10.23 13.25 4.36
N VAL A 206 -11.27 13.52 5.17
CA VAL A 206 -11.71 12.59 6.22
C VAL A 206 -12.19 11.27 5.62
N ALA A 207 -13.03 11.31 4.59
CA ALA A 207 -13.58 10.12 3.94
C ALA A 207 -12.47 9.23 3.37
N PHE A 208 -11.54 9.79 2.59
CA PHE A 208 -10.42 9.03 2.02
C PHE A 208 -9.43 8.54 3.07
N THR A 209 -9.23 9.27 4.18
CA THR A 209 -8.44 8.81 5.32
C THR A 209 -9.08 7.59 5.98
N LEU A 210 -10.39 7.60 6.21
CA LEU A 210 -11.12 6.45 6.77
C LEU A 210 -11.07 5.24 5.83
N VAL A 211 -11.24 5.46 4.53
CA VAL A 211 -11.10 4.40 3.51
C VAL A 211 -9.67 3.84 3.51
N PHE A 212 -8.65 4.70 3.60
CA PHE A 212 -7.26 4.26 3.70
C PHE A 212 -7.03 3.38 4.94
N VAL A 213 -7.45 3.82 6.13
CA VAL A 213 -7.30 3.06 7.38
C VAL A 213 -8.00 1.69 7.28
N TRP A 214 -9.18 1.65 6.68
CA TRP A 214 -9.91 0.41 6.45
C TRP A 214 -9.17 -0.52 5.50
N LEU A 215 -8.75 -0.03 4.33
CA LEU A 215 -8.00 -0.82 3.34
C LEU A 215 -6.67 -1.30 3.88
N LEU A 216 -5.94 -0.45 4.61
CA LEU A 216 -4.69 -0.80 5.28
C LEU A 216 -4.88 -1.98 6.25
N GLY A 217 -5.92 -1.91 7.09
CA GLY A 217 -6.22 -2.99 8.03
C GLY A 217 -6.65 -4.29 7.35
N VAL A 218 -7.42 -4.20 6.24
CA VAL A 218 -7.80 -5.38 5.43
C VAL A 218 -6.56 -6.00 4.79
N ARG A 219 -5.70 -5.19 4.18
CA ARG A 219 -4.47 -5.68 3.53
C ARG A 219 -3.49 -6.26 4.53
N TYR A 220 -3.35 -5.64 5.69
CA TYR A 220 -2.54 -6.20 6.79
C TYR A 220 -2.99 -7.62 7.17
N GLN A 221 -4.29 -7.88 7.25
CA GLN A 221 -4.79 -9.23 7.54
C GLN A 221 -4.47 -10.22 6.42
N VAL A 222 -4.55 -9.78 5.16
CA VAL A 222 -4.17 -10.61 4.02
C VAL A 222 -2.67 -10.96 4.06
N GLU A 223 -1.80 -10.00 4.39
CA GLU A 223 -0.35 -10.25 4.57
C GLU A 223 -0.09 -11.29 5.68
N VAL A 224 -0.80 -11.19 6.81
CA VAL A 224 -0.68 -12.17 7.89
C VAL A 224 -1.10 -13.58 7.43
N LEU A 225 -2.18 -13.68 6.66
CA LEU A 225 -2.67 -14.96 6.14
C LEU A 225 -1.71 -15.54 5.08
N GLN A 226 -1.17 -14.71 4.20
CA GLN A 226 -0.21 -15.16 3.18
C GLN A 226 1.06 -15.72 3.82
N ASP A 227 1.58 -15.08 4.85
CA ASP A 227 2.74 -15.60 5.58
C ASP A 227 2.41 -16.94 6.26
N ALA A 228 1.24 -17.06 6.90
CA ALA A 228 0.83 -18.30 7.56
C ALA A 228 0.63 -19.47 6.57
N VAL A 229 0.11 -19.20 5.37
CA VAL A 229 -0.01 -20.21 4.30
C VAL A 229 1.37 -20.64 3.81
N GLY A 230 2.27 -19.68 3.58
CA GLY A 230 3.65 -19.99 3.14
C GLY A 230 4.41 -20.85 4.15
N ASP A 231 4.29 -20.57 5.45
CA ASP A 231 4.89 -21.39 6.51
C ASP A 231 4.34 -22.82 6.50
N GLN A 232 3.03 -22.98 6.32
CA GLN A 232 2.37 -24.29 6.25
C GLN A 232 2.79 -25.10 5.01
N GLU A 233 2.87 -24.47 3.84
CA GLU A 233 3.37 -25.12 2.61
C GLU A 233 4.81 -25.60 2.77
N LEU A 234 5.65 -24.82 3.44
CA LEU A 234 7.03 -25.21 3.74
C LEU A 234 7.08 -26.42 4.67
N GLU A 235 6.30 -26.44 5.75
CA GLU A 235 6.22 -27.58 6.68
C GLU A 235 5.78 -28.87 5.96
N VAL A 236 4.77 -28.79 5.09
CA VAL A 236 4.30 -29.94 4.29
C VAL A 236 5.42 -30.43 3.36
N SER A 237 6.07 -29.53 2.63
CA SER A 237 7.14 -29.90 1.70
C SER A 237 8.34 -30.53 2.41
N LEU A 238 8.67 -30.07 3.60
CA LEU A 238 9.74 -30.67 4.41
C LEU A 238 9.34 -32.06 4.94
N SER A 239 8.10 -32.24 5.39
CA SER A 239 7.61 -33.55 5.85
C SER A 239 7.58 -34.60 4.74
N GLU A 240 7.21 -34.21 3.52
CA GLU A 240 7.22 -35.07 2.35
C GLU A 240 8.67 -35.51 2.01
N ARG A 241 9.62 -34.58 1.96
CA ARG A 241 11.04 -34.93 1.74
C ARG A 241 11.60 -35.87 2.79
N TRP A 242 11.28 -35.64 4.06
CA TRP A 242 11.74 -36.51 5.13
C TRP A 242 11.16 -37.92 5.05
N SER A 243 9.90 -38.05 4.58
CA SER A 243 9.29 -39.38 4.34
C SER A 243 9.95 -40.10 3.18
N GLU A 244 10.25 -39.40 2.09
CA GLU A 244 10.99 -39.95 0.93
C GLU A 244 12.40 -40.39 1.32
N ASP A 245 13.14 -39.58 2.07
CA ASP A 245 14.49 -39.92 2.54
C ASP A 245 14.45 -41.13 3.49
N ALA A 246 13.45 -41.24 4.35
CA ALA A 246 13.27 -42.38 5.26
C ALA A 246 12.97 -43.70 4.49
N GLU A 247 12.17 -43.62 3.43
CA GLU A 247 11.91 -44.78 2.56
C GLU A 247 13.15 -45.23 1.81
N LEU A 248 13.96 -44.28 1.27
CA LEU A 248 15.22 -44.58 0.58
C LEU A 248 16.23 -45.24 1.51
N VAL A 249 16.34 -44.79 2.75
CA VAL A 249 17.21 -45.39 3.77
C VAL A 249 16.70 -46.76 4.22
N GLY A 250 15.37 -46.96 4.34
CA GLY A 250 14.74 -48.24 4.69
C GLY A 250 14.89 -49.32 3.60
N VAL A 251 14.93 -48.94 2.32
CA VAL A 251 15.17 -49.89 1.21
C VAL A 251 16.64 -50.29 1.12
N GLY A 252 17.58 -49.53 1.68
CA GLY A 252 19.00 -49.86 1.73
C GLY A 252 19.39 -50.91 2.79
N GLY A 253 18.46 -51.29 3.71
CA GLY A 253 18.67 -52.38 4.68
C GLY A 253 18.28 -53.72 4.06
N GLY A 254 19.15 -54.30 3.23
CA GLY A 254 18.98 -55.65 2.70
C GLY A 254 18.87 -56.67 3.81
N PRO A 255 18.23 -57.84 3.57
CA PRO A 255 18.06 -58.87 4.56
C PRO A 255 19.42 -59.35 5.11
N ALA A 256 19.51 -59.44 6.43
CA ALA A 256 20.67 -60.01 7.10
C ALA A 256 20.98 -61.38 6.49
N PRO A 257 22.26 -61.71 6.24
CA PRO A 257 22.61 -63.02 5.73
C PRO A 257 22.20 -64.08 6.72
N ASP A 258 21.33 -65.00 6.26
CA ASP A 258 20.95 -66.19 7.03
C ASP A 258 22.22 -66.93 7.44
N GLY A 259 22.49 -66.90 8.73
CA GLY A 259 23.54 -67.69 9.37
C GLY A 259 23.18 -69.17 9.29
N GLY A 260 23.36 -69.77 8.12
CA GLY A 260 23.40 -71.24 8.00
C GLY A 260 24.60 -71.80 8.69
N GLY A 261 24.45 -72.21 9.92
CA GLY A 261 25.38 -73.02 10.67
C GLY A 261 24.93 -74.46 10.70
N ASP A 262 25.27 -75.23 9.69
CA ASP A 262 25.34 -76.71 9.81
C ASP A 262 26.71 -77.05 10.37
N ALA A 263 26.66 -77.70 11.52
CA ALA A 263 27.81 -78.40 12.04
C ALA A 263 27.46 -79.92 12.18
N PRO A 264 28.39 -80.83 11.85
CA PRO A 264 28.19 -82.23 12.05
C PRO A 264 28.38 -82.66 13.56
#